data_fb8e7e2aca69575137f9d74ff4ff344b
#
_entry.id   fb8e7e2aca69575137f9d74ff4ff344b
#
_cell.length_a   1.000
_cell.length_b   1.000
_cell.length_c   1.000
_cell.angle_alpha   90.00
_cell.angle_beta   90.00
_cell.angle_gamma   90.00
#
_symmetry.space_group_name_H-M   'P 1'
#
loop_
_entity.id
_entity.type
_entity.pdbx_description
1 polymer ?
#
loop_
_entity_poly.entity_id
_entity_poly.type
_entity_poly.pdbx_seq_one_letter_code
_entity_poly.pdbx_strand_id
1 'polypeptide(L)'
;YKRQVSVLDAVSPQFALKNDEGRVITKNQFFYDMFHPGNAGHSVMADCIEYLFEKIDQAGHASLDAFELGLTEEKILQEKLNLAPVIGNSVENIRLLDKKDIYAKAYIDEGGFDSTDTQLQSVEMDDQLSLTPEFPYNWMYDGTKNTLNRVKAYFELEMECRALLLVFKDSGEVNVGKAKVYVDGEYHFTADPHINNWQHCNAVIIFNNKTSENHVVRIEIAEEDRDKQFTILGFGYVL
;
A
#
# COMPACT_ATOMS: atom_id res chain seq x y z
N TYR A 1 -3.74 -18.05 -16.72
CA TYR A 1 -4.52 -18.49 -15.56
C TYR A 1 -4.29 -19.97 -15.22
N LYS A 2 -4.48 -20.88 -16.17
CA LYS A 2 -4.25 -22.33 -15.94
C LYS A 2 -2.81 -22.66 -15.50
N ARG A 3 -1.82 -21.87 -15.96
CA ARG A 3 -0.42 -22.09 -15.58
C ARG A 3 -0.07 -21.51 -14.22
N GLN A 4 -0.66 -20.39 -13.81
CA GLN A 4 -0.49 -19.89 -12.44
C GLN A 4 -0.99 -20.90 -11.42
N VAL A 5 -2.15 -21.52 -11.67
CA VAL A 5 -2.67 -22.59 -10.82
C VAL A 5 -1.70 -23.79 -10.84
N SER A 6 -1.17 -24.15 -12.01
CA SER A 6 -0.19 -25.24 -12.14
C SER A 6 1.13 -24.96 -11.44
N VAL A 7 1.60 -23.70 -11.42
CA VAL A 7 2.80 -23.30 -10.68
C VAL A 7 2.55 -23.39 -9.18
N LEU A 8 1.42 -22.92 -8.69
CA LEU A 8 1.05 -23.04 -7.29
C LEU A 8 0.86 -24.50 -6.85
N ASP A 9 0.26 -25.33 -7.71
CA ASP A 9 0.14 -26.77 -7.46
C ASP A 9 1.50 -27.46 -7.51
N ALA A 10 2.40 -27.05 -8.41
CA ALA A 10 3.74 -27.60 -8.51
C ALA A 10 4.66 -27.21 -7.34
N VAL A 11 4.29 -26.21 -6.54
CA VAL A 11 5.01 -25.84 -5.30
C VAL A 11 4.64 -26.74 -4.12
N SER A 12 3.70 -27.67 -4.29
CA SER A 12 3.45 -28.70 -3.30
C SER A 12 4.73 -29.55 -3.06
N PRO A 13 4.91 -30.19 -1.89
CA PRO A 13 6.17 -30.85 -1.50
C PRO A 13 6.70 -31.92 -2.47
N GLN A 14 5.87 -32.34 -3.41
CA GLN A 14 6.17 -33.42 -4.36
C GLN A 14 6.74 -32.91 -5.70
N PHE A 15 6.71 -31.61 -5.93
CA PHE A 15 7.12 -31.00 -7.20
C PHE A 15 8.26 -30.03 -7.01
N ALA A 16 9.17 -30.07 -7.94
CA ALA A 16 10.26 -29.10 -8.08
C ALA A 16 10.01 -28.29 -9.36
N LEU A 17 10.03 -26.98 -9.23
CA LEU A 17 9.98 -26.08 -10.36
C LEU A 17 11.35 -25.97 -11.02
N LYS A 18 11.39 -26.10 -12.34
CA LYS A 18 12.59 -25.84 -13.15
C LYS A 18 12.41 -24.48 -13.82
N ASN A 19 13.39 -23.60 -13.66
CA ASN A 19 13.54 -22.43 -14.51
C ASN A 19 14.22 -22.82 -15.85
N ASP A 20 14.38 -21.85 -16.76
CA ASP A 20 14.99 -22.05 -18.08
C ASP A 20 16.45 -22.55 -17.99
N GLU A 21 17.14 -22.30 -16.90
CA GLU A 21 18.49 -22.81 -16.63
C GLU A 21 18.50 -24.25 -16.06
N GLY A 22 17.33 -24.87 -15.92
CA GLY A 22 17.18 -26.20 -15.35
C GLY A 22 17.33 -26.26 -13.82
N ARG A 23 17.40 -25.13 -13.14
CA ARG A 23 17.45 -25.06 -11.68
C ARG A 23 16.11 -25.46 -11.09
N VAL A 24 16.18 -26.25 -10.04
CA VAL A 24 15.01 -26.77 -9.32
C VAL A 24 14.75 -25.87 -8.12
N ILE A 25 13.58 -25.27 -8.04
CA ILE A 25 13.14 -24.48 -6.88
C ILE A 25 12.20 -25.34 -6.04
N THR A 26 12.61 -25.57 -4.79
CA THR A 26 11.80 -26.30 -3.81
C THR A 26 10.78 -25.37 -3.14
N LYS A 27 9.79 -25.95 -2.46
CA LYS A 27 8.82 -25.17 -1.67
C LYS A 27 9.50 -24.23 -0.68
N ASN A 28 10.54 -24.68 0.00
CA ASN A 28 11.26 -23.88 0.99
C ASN A 28 12.13 -22.77 0.37
N GLN A 29 12.41 -22.83 -0.92
CA GLN A 29 13.08 -21.75 -1.66
C GLN A 29 12.07 -20.77 -2.25
N PHE A 30 10.84 -21.25 -2.55
CA PHE A 30 9.77 -20.40 -3.02
C PHE A 30 9.18 -19.54 -1.91
N PHE A 31 8.91 -20.11 -0.73
CA PHE A 31 8.39 -19.40 0.42
C PHE A 31 9.45 -19.26 1.49
N TYR A 32 9.57 -18.07 2.10
CA TYR A 32 10.42 -17.89 3.29
C TYR A 32 9.70 -18.35 4.58
N ASP A 33 8.39 -18.36 4.54
CA ASP A 33 7.51 -19.02 5.51
C ASP A 33 6.54 -19.96 4.78
N MET A 34 5.43 -20.34 5.36
CA MET A 34 4.47 -21.23 4.69
C MET A 34 3.59 -20.52 3.64
N PHE A 35 3.58 -19.19 3.60
CA PHE A 35 2.58 -18.40 2.86
C PHE A 35 3.20 -17.33 1.96
N HIS A 36 4.31 -16.72 2.35
CA HIS A 36 4.88 -15.57 1.65
C HIS A 36 6.04 -16.01 0.75
N PRO A 37 5.97 -15.68 -0.56
CA PRO A 37 7.09 -15.94 -1.46
C PRO A 37 8.32 -15.15 -1.04
N GLY A 38 9.49 -15.79 -1.02
CA GLY A 38 10.77 -15.10 -0.97
C GLY A 38 11.21 -14.62 -2.35
N ASN A 39 12.42 -14.06 -2.47
CA ASN A 39 12.95 -13.55 -3.75
C ASN A 39 12.94 -14.62 -4.85
N ALA A 40 13.30 -15.86 -4.55
CA ALA A 40 13.21 -16.94 -5.52
C ALA A 40 11.77 -17.24 -5.96
N GLY A 41 10.80 -17.12 -5.04
CA GLY A 41 9.39 -17.27 -5.35
C GLY A 41 8.87 -16.14 -6.23
N HIS A 42 9.24 -14.90 -5.91
CA HIS A 42 8.89 -13.73 -6.73
C HIS A 42 9.49 -13.81 -8.14
N SER A 43 10.72 -14.30 -8.29
CA SER A 43 11.33 -14.52 -9.60
C SER A 43 10.51 -15.50 -10.44
N VAL A 44 10.08 -16.64 -9.88
CA VAL A 44 9.22 -17.59 -10.58
C VAL A 44 7.87 -16.98 -10.97
N MET A 45 7.30 -16.15 -10.09
CA MET A 45 6.05 -15.44 -10.41
C MET A 45 6.25 -14.44 -11.56
N ALA A 46 7.38 -13.72 -11.59
CA ALA A 46 7.74 -12.81 -12.67
C ALA A 46 7.88 -13.56 -14.01
N ASP A 47 8.61 -14.68 -14.04
CA ASP A 47 8.75 -15.53 -15.23
C ASP A 47 7.37 -16.00 -15.75
N CYS A 48 6.44 -16.32 -14.85
CA CYS A 48 5.09 -16.70 -15.24
C CYS A 48 4.30 -15.54 -15.87
N ILE A 49 4.50 -14.32 -15.38
CA ILE A 49 3.86 -13.12 -15.93
C ILE A 49 4.47 -12.78 -17.30
N GLU A 50 5.79 -12.82 -17.41
CA GLU A 50 6.49 -12.63 -18.69
C GLU A 50 5.97 -13.60 -19.75
N TYR A 51 5.92 -14.89 -19.43
CA TYR A 51 5.34 -15.89 -20.32
C TYR A 51 3.88 -15.58 -20.70
N LEU A 52 3.08 -15.06 -19.77
CA LEU A 52 1.70 -14.66 -20.06
C LEU A 52 1.67 -13.52 -21.10
N PHE A 53 2.52 -12.51 -20.93
CA PHE A 53 2.62 -11.41 -21.89
C PHE A 53 3.09 -11.89 -23.28
N GLU A 54 4.09 -12.78 -23.34
CA GLU A 54 4.50 -13.38 -24.61
C GLU A 54 3.35 -14.11 -25.31
N LYS A 55 2.52 -14.84 -24.55
CA LYS A 55 1.36 -15.54 -25.10
C LYS A 55 0.24 -14.61 -25.55
N ILE A 56 0.03 -13.51 -24.85
CA ILE A 56 -0.92 -12.45 -25.26
C ILE A 56 -0.44 -11.79 -26.55
N ASP A 57 0.85 -11.47 -26.64
CA ASP A 57 1.45 -10.87 -27.82
C ASP A 57 1.31 -11.80 -29.04
N GLN A 58 1.71 -13.06 -28.90
CA GLN A 58 1.53 -14.08 -29.95
C GLN A 58 0.05 -14.26 -30.36
N ALA A 59 -0.90 -14.18 -29.42
CA ALA A 59 -2.32 -14.27 -29.71
C ALA A 59 -2.87 -13.01 -30.38
N GLY A 60 -2.35 -11.84 -30.01
CA GLY A 60 -2.72 -10.55 -30.61
C GLY A 60 -2.39 -10.46 -32.09
N HIS A 61 -1.24 -11.01 -32.48
CA HIS A 61 -0.85 -11.11 -33.89
C HIS A 61 -1.69 -12.10 -34.71
N ALA A 62 -2.40 -13.00 -34.06
CA ALA A 62 -3.28 -14.00 -34.71
C ALA A 62 -4.76 -13.57 -34.73
N SER A 63 -5.10 -12.37 -34.29
CA SER A 63 -6.49 -11.91 -34.21
C SER A 63 -7.06 -11.63 -35.61
N LEU A 64 -8.02 -12.43 -36.02
CA LEU A 64 -8.79 -12.24 -37.26
C LEU A 64 -9.54 -10.90 -37.32
N ASP A 65 -9.90 -10.36 -36.14
CA ASP A 65 -10.64 -9.10 -36.02
C ASP A 65 -9.85 -7.89 -36.52
N ALA A 66 -8.52 -7.89 -36.33
CA ALA A 66 -7.65 -6.83 -36.84
C ALA A 66 -7.59 -6.81 -38.37
N PHE A 67 -7.59 -8.00 -38.97
CA PHE A 67 -7.55 -8.16 -40.41
C PHE A 67 -8.90 -7.76 -41.07
N GLU A 68 -10.02 -8.13 -40.46
CA GLU A 68 -11.36 -7.79 -40.94
C GLU A 68 -11.64 -6.29 -40.85
N LEU A 69 -11.09 -5.60 -39.85
CA LEU A 69 -11.28 -4.16 -39.68
C LEU A 69 -10.27 -3.30 -40.45
N GLY A 70 -9.24 -3.92 -41.09
CA GLY A 70 -8.18 -3.22 -41.82
C GLY A 70 -7.36 -2.30 -40.92
N LEU A 71 -7.31 -2.59 -39.62
CA LEU A 71 -6.54 -1.82 -38.64
C LEU A 71 -5.12 -2.37 -38.55
N THR A 72 -4.13 -1.49 -38.47
CA THR A 72 -2.76 -1.88 -38.13
C THR A 72 -2.68 -2.18 -36.65
N GLU A 73 -1.75 -3.09 -36.24
CA GLU A 73 -1.48 -3.44 -34.84
C GLU A 73 -1.25 -2.19 -33.96
N GLU A 74 -0.51 -1.23 -34.50
CA GLU A 74 -0.24 0.04 -33.85
C GLU A 74 -1.51 0.86 -33.56
N LYS A 75 -2.47 0.85 -34.49
CA LYS A 75 -3.75 1.52 -34.30
C LYS A 75 -4.63 0.86 -33.25
N ILE A 76 -4.67 -0.47 -33.22
CA ILE A 76 -5.40 -1.25 -32.23
C ILE A 76 -4.80 -1.03 -30.83
N LEU A 77 -3.48 -1.05 -30.71
CA LEU A 77 -2.80 -0.78 -29.46
C LEU A 77 -3.10 0.64 -28.96
N GLN A 78 -3.03 1.62 -29.86
CA GLN A 78 -3.30 3.02 -29.53
C GLN A 78 -4.75 3.22 -29.09
N GLU A 79 -5.72 2.58 -29.75
CA GLU A 79 -7.13 2.63 -29.33
C GLU A 79 -7.34 1.98 -27.98
N LYS A 80 -6.70 0.84 -27.70
CA LYS A 80 -6.76 0.18 -26.38
C LYS A 80 -6.13 1.02 -25.27
N LEU A 81 -5.00 1.69 -25.52
CA LEU A 81 -4.35 2.58 -24.57
C LEU A 81 -5.16 3.85 -24.29
N ASN A 82 -6.02 4.27 -25.22
CA ASN A 82 -6.89 5.43 -25.02
C ASN A 82 -8.22 5.09 -24.33
N LEU A 83 -8.48 3.82 -24.04
CA LEU A 83 -9.68 3.45 -23.27
C LEU A 83 -9.57 3.97 -21.83
N ALA A 84 -10.68 4.45 -21.31
CA ALA A 84 -10.76 4.82 -19.91
C ALA A 84 -10.51 3.58 -19.02
N PRO A 85 -9.74 3.71 -17.92
CA PRO A 85 -9.53 2.62 -16.99
C PRO A 85 -10.83 2.05 -16.46
N VAL A 86 -10.98 0.72 -16.44
CA VAL A 86 -12.22 0.03 -16.04
C VAL A 86 -12.64 0.38 -14.61
N ILE A 87 -11.67 0.55 -13.72
CA ILE A 87 -11.89 0.90 -12.30
C ILE A 87 -11.59 2.37 -11.99
N GLY A 88 -11.31 3.18 -13.03
CA GLY A 88 -10.86 4.56 -12.87
C GLY A 88 -9.37 4.67 -12.52
N ASN A 89 -8.88 5.90 -12.49
CA ASN A 89 -7.47 6.23 -12.22
C ASN A 89 -7.34 7.39 -11.21
N SER A 90 -8.30 7.53 -10.33
CA SER A 90 -8.38 8.67 -9.41
C SER A 90 -7.20 8.78 -8.45
N VAL A 91 -6.48 7.69 -8.22
CA VAL A 91 -5.26 7.65 -7.38
C VAL A 91 -3.98 7.47 -8.21
N GLU A 92 -4.05 7.58 -9.54
CA GLU A 92 -2.87 7.66 -10.39
C GLU A 92 -2.02 8.87 -9.96
N ASN A 93 -0.71 8.74 -9.94
CA ASN A 93 0.23 9.77 -9.45
C ASN A 93 0.14 10.07 -7.95
N ILE A 94 -0.36 9.14 -7.15
CA ILE A 94 -0.31 9.27 -5.69
C ILE A 94 1.14 9.42 -5.21
N ARG A 95 1.34 10.32 -4.24
CA ARG A 95 2.62 10.57 -3.58
C ARG A 95 2.49 10.26 -2.10
N LEU A 96 3.59 9.86 -1.48
CA LEU A 96 3.68 9.69 -0.04
C LEU A 96 4.06 11.01 0.62
N LEU A 97 3.40 11.34 1.73
CA LEU A 97 3.74 12.36 2.69
C LEU A 97 4.09 11.67 4.00
N ASP A 98 5.32 11.82 4.47
CA ASP A 98 5.82 11.34 5.75
C ASP A 98 6.80 12.35 6.37
N LYS A 99 7.43 12.03 7.50
CA LYS A 99 8.40 12.93 8.15
C LYS A 99 9.62 13.26 7.29
N LYS A 100 9.97 12.42 6.32
CA LYS A 100 11.10 12.61 5.42
C LYS A 100 10.71 13.43 4.19
N ASP A 101 9.58 13.09 3.57
CA ASP A 101 9.11 13.64 2.32
C ASP A 101 7.90 14.57 2.55
N ILE A 102 8.13 15.65 3.31
CA ILE A 102 7.09 16.65 3.58
C ILE A 102 6.89 17.51 2.33
N TYR A 103 5.65 17.55 1.86
CA TYR A 103 5.28 18.43 0.77
C TYR A 103 5.40 19.91 1.20
N ALA A 104 6.13 20.71 0.43
CA ALA A 104 6.48 22.09 0.79
C ALA A 104 5.28 23.05 1.03
N LYS A 105 4.07 22.69 0.54
CA LYS A 105 2.84 23.46 0.75
C LYS A 105 1.90 22.80 1.78
N ALA A 106 2.31 21.70 2.42
CA ALA A 106 1.60 21.14 3.53
C ALA A 106 2.01 21.84 4.82
N TYR A 107 1.05 22.20 5.65
CA TYR A 107 1.28 22.64 7.01
C TYR A 107 0.90 21.52 7.97
N ILE A 108 1.79 21.17 8.89
CA ILE A 108 1.61 20.09 9.85
C ILE A 108 1.81 20.62 11.27
N ASP A 109 0.77 20.47 12.12
CA ASP A 109 0.90 20.51 13.57
C ASP A 109 0.87 19.07 14.10
N GLU A 110 2.02 18.55 14.48
CA GLU A 110 2.13 17.18 15.00
C GLU A 110 1.39 17.00 16.33
N GLY A 111 1.06 18.08 17.03
CA GLY A 111 0.36 18.05 18.31
C GLY A 111 1.04 17.12 19.30
N GLY A 112 0.38 16.00 19.61
CA GLY A 112 0.93 14.96 20.49
C GLY A 112 1.53 13.76 19.76
N PHE A 113 1.66 13.80 18.44
CA PHE A 113 2.25 12.73 17.61
C PHE A 113 3.75 12.96 17.37
N ASP A 114 4.46 13.35 18.40
CA ASP A 114 5.86 13.75 18.40
C ASP A 114 6.86 12.58 18.49
N SER A 115 6.38 11.39 18.69
CA SER A 115 7.19 10.17 18.76
C SER A 115 7.32 9.48 17.39
N THR A 116 8.17 8.46 17.34
CA THR A 116 8.32 7.57 16.18
C THR A 116 8.14 6.12 16.61
N ASP A 117 7.28 5.40 15.92
CA ASP A 117 7.09 3.96 16.14
C ASP A 117 8.22 3.18 15.46
N THR A 118 8.90 2.36 16.23
CA THR A 118 9.95 1.44 15.74
C THR A 118 9.51 -0.01 15.71
N GLN A 119 8.30 -0.31 16.20
CA GLN A 119 7.70 -1.63 16.19
C GLN A 119 6.77 -1.78 14.99
N LEU A 120 7.36 -1.77 13.80
CA LEU A 120 6.66 -1.87 12.54
C LEU A 120 6.93 -3.20 11.87
N GLN A 121 6.06 -3.57 10.93
CA GLN A 121 6.34 -4.67 10.03
C GLN A 121 7.63 -4.38 9.27
N SER A 122 8.50 -5.38 9.21
CA SER A 122 9.71 -5.31 8.40
C SER A 122 9.48 -5.99 7.07
N VAL A 123 9.99 -5.38 6.02
CA VAL A 123 9.90 -5.87 4.65
C VAL A 123 11.29 -6.12 4.09
N GLU A 124 11.40 -7.09 3.21
CA GLU A 124 12.60 -7.37 2.45
C GLU A 124 12.68 -6.37 1.28
N MET A 125 13.69 -5.54 1.28
CA MET A 125 13.83 -4.43 0.31
C MET A 125 14.88 -4.69 -0.77
N ASP A 126 15.71 -5.72 -0.61
CA ASP A 126 16.82 -6.02 -1.53
C ASP A 126 17.15 -7.51 -1.61
N ASP A 127 18.04 -7.87 -2.54
CA ASP A 127 18.51 -9.24 -2.75
C ASP A 127 19.37 -9.79 -1.58
N GLN A 128 19.72 -8.94 -0.62
CA GLN A 128 20.54 -9.32 0.54
C GLN A 128 19.69 -9.77 1.73
N LEU A 129 18.36 -9.86 1.56
CA LEU A 129 17.41 -10.20 2.62
C LEU A 129 17.46 -9.23 3.80
N SER A 130 17.82 -7.98 3.54
CA SER A 130 17.83 -6.94 4.55
C SER A 130 16.40 -6.55 4.91
N LEU A 131 16.02 -6.79 6.17
CA LEU A 131 14.72 -6.40 6.68
C LEU A 131 14.75 -4.96 7.16
N THR A 132 13.94 -4.12 6.53
CA THR A 132 13.76 -2.71 6.91
C THR A 132 12.33 -2.45 7.38
N PRO A 133 12.11 -1.55 8.35
CA PRO A 133 10.76 -1.13 8.71
C PRO A 133 10.03 -0.55 7.50
N GLU A 134 8.78 -0.95 7.28
CA GLU A 134 7.99 -0.54 6.11
C GLU A 134 7.78 0.98 6.05
N PHE A 135 7.54 1.62 7.19
CA PHE A 135 7.32 3.07 7.30
C PHE A 135 8.18 3.69 8.41
N PRO A 136 9.50 3.87 8.21
CA PRO A 136 10.40 4.34 9.27
C PRO A 136 10.19 5.81 9.65
N TYR A 137 9.56 6.62 8.79
CA TYR A 137 9.39 8.06 8.96
C TYR A 137 7.95 8.43 9.35
N ASN A 138 7.42 7.78 10.39
CA ASN A 138 6.05 7.90 10.86
C ASN A 138 5.87 8.92 11.99
N TRP A 139 4.61 9.20 12.33
CA TRP A 139 4.21 10.00 13.49
C TRP A 139 3.46 9.12 14.48
N MET A 140 3.94 9.02 15.71
CA MET A 140 3.30 8.23 16.75
C MET A 140 2.86 9.13 17.91
N TYR A 141 1.58 9.02 18.27
CA TYR A 141 1.07 9.42 19.56
C TYR A 141 1.38 8.32 20.58
N ASP A 142 2.04 8.68 21.69
CA ASP A 142 2.33 7.74 22.77
C ASP A 142 1.75 8.25 24.09
N GLY A 143 0.50 7.91 24.36
CA GLY A 143 -0.21 8.28 25.57
C GLY A 143 0.37 7.68 26.85
N THR A 144 1.27 6.68 26.74
CA THR A 144 1.88 6.03 27.90
C THR A 144 3.03 6.84 28.50
N LYS A 145 3.71 7.66 27.69
CA LYS A 145 4.99 8.28 28.08
C LYS A 145 4.89 9.69 28.65
N ASN A 146 3.89 10.48 28.27
CA ASN A 146 3.90 11.91 28.60
C ASN A 146 2.48 12.47 28.86
N THR A 147 2.34 13.24 29.94
CA THR A 147 1.10 13.97 30.26
C THR A 147 0.81 15.07 29.22
N LEU A 148 1.83 15.62 28.57
CA LEU A 148 1.66 16.63 27.53
C LEU A 148 0.99 16.05 26.28
N ASN A 149 1.33 14.82 25.89
CA ASN A 149 0.70 14.12 24.78
C ASN A 149 -0.78 13.89 25.04
N ARG A 150 -1.17 13.65 26.29
CA ARG A 150 -2.59 13.50 26.66
C ARG A 150 -3.39 14.79 26.52
N VAL A 151 -2.75 15.95 26.65
CA VAL A 151 -3.38 17.27 26.47
C VAL A 151 -3.51 17.60 24.98
N LYS A 152 -2.47 17.31 24.20
CA LYS A 152 -2.42 17.53 22.74
C LYS A 152 -2.66 16.23 21.97
N ALA A 153 -3.74 15.52 22.27
CA ALA A 153 -4.02 14.22 21.66
C ALA A 153 -4.56 14.35 20.22
N TYR A 154 -3.95 15.19 19.40
CA TYR A 154 -4.31 15.41 18.00
C TYR A 154 -3.07 15.58 17.11
N PHE A 155 -3.30 15.39 15.83
CA PHE A 155 -2.43 15.74 14.69
C PHE A 155 -3.26 16.52 13.69
N GLU A 156 -2.72 17.56 13.08
CA GLU A 156 -3.42 18.39 12.11
C GLU A 156 -2.57 18.58 10.86
N LEU A 157 -3.18 18.34 9.70
CA LEU A 157 -2.59 18.51 8.38
C LEU A 157 -3.47 19.46 7.57
N GLU A 158 -2.91 20.58 7.13
CA GLU A 158 -3.54 21.48 6.16
C GLU A 158 -2.80 21.38 4.84
N MET A 159 -3.49 21.07 3.75
CA MET A 159 -2.91 21.05 2.42
C MET A 159 -3.93 21.16 1.30
N GLU A 160 -3.48 21.67 0.17
CA GLU A 160 -4.23 21.69 -1.09
C GLU A 160 -3.97 20.40 -1.85
N CYS A 161 -4.99 19.55 -1.99
CA CYS A 161 -4.91 18.32 -2.77
C CYS A 161 -6.31 17.86 -3.24
N ARG A 162 -6.33 17.01 -4.26
CA ARG A 162 -7.56 16.45 -4.81
C ARG A 162 -7.99 15.18 -4.06
N ALA A 163 -7.04 14.35 -3.66
CA ALA A 163 -7.31 13.15 -2.91
C ALA A 163 -6.31 12.99 -1.77
N LEU A 164 -6.78 12.45 -0.66
CA LEU A 164 -5.98 12.18 0.51
C LEU A 164 -6.37 10.84 1.14
N LEU A 165 -5.36 10.04 1.45
CA LEU A 165 -5.49 8.77 2.15
C LEU A 165 -4.70 8.84 3.44
N LEU A 166 -5.26 8.32 4.52
CA LEU A 166 -4.55 8.05 5.77
C LEU A 166 -3.99 6.63 5.73
N VAL A 167 -2.69 6.48 5.99
CA VAL A 167 -2.04 5.19 6.22
C VAL A 167 -1.67 5.11 7.69
N PHE A 168 -2.19 4.12 8.40
CA PHE A 168 -1.95 3.94 9.83
C PHE A 168 -1.66 2.48 10.17
N LYS A 169 -1.02 2.27 11.31
CA LYS A 169 -0.67 0.92 11.80
C LYS A 169 -1.92 0.17 12.25
N ASP A 170 -2.10 -1.05 11.77
CA ASP A 170 -2.99 -2.04 12.37
C ASP A 170 -2.17 -2.93 13.32
N SER A 171 -2.77 -3.38 14.42
CA SER A 171 -2.09 -4.19 15.42
C SER A 171 -3.08 -4.96 16.29
N GLY A 172 -2.73 -6.19 16.66
CA GLY A 172 -3.48 -6.96 17.66
C GLY A 172 -3.18 -6.59 19.11
N GLU A 173 -2.34 -5.57 19.36
CA GLU A 173 -1.91 -5.21 20.70
C GLU A 173 -2.94 -4.33 21.42
N VAL A 174 -3.14 -4.58 22.73
CA VAL A 174 -4.13 -3.88 23.54
C VAL A 174 -3.77 -2.43 23.88
N ASN A 175 -2.49 -2.07 23.75
CA ASN A 175 -1.97 -0.72 24.01
C ASN A 175 -2.13 0.22 22.81
N VAL A 176 -2.70 -0.24 21.71
CA VAL A 176 -3.02 0.57 20.54
C VAL A 176 -4.47 1.02 20.62
N GLY A 177 -4.77 2.27 20.35
CA GLY A 177 -6.08 2.89 20.48
C GLY A 177 -6.61 3.45 19.17
N LYS A 178 -7.86 3.89 19.18
CA LYS A 178 -8.58 4.46 18.04
C LYS A 178 -8.31 5.94 17.90
N ALA A 179 -8.41 6.45 16.67
CA ALA A 179 -8.37 7.87 16.39
C ALA A 179 -9.56 8.31 15.53
N LYS A 180 -10.14 9.48 15.84
CA LYS A 180 -11.21 10.10 15.06
C LYS A 180 -10.60 11.00 14.02
N VAL A 181 -11.10 10.92 12.80
CA VAL A 181 -10.68 11.74 11.67
C VAL A 181 -11.76 12.77 11.37
N TYR A 182 -11.33 14.02 11.27
CA TYR A 182 -12.16 15.17 10.92
C TYR A 182 -11.61 15.84 9.67
N VAL A 183 -12.50 16.34 8.83
CA VAL A 183 -12.17 17.17 7.66
C VAL A 183 -12.89 18.48 7.79
N ASP A 184 -12.17 19.60 7.75
CA ASP A 184 -12.69 20.96 7.89
C ASP A 184 -13.57 21.15 9.14
N GLY A 185 -13.21 20.46 10.21
CA GLY A 185 -13.92 20.47 11.49
C GLY A 185 -15.08 19.49 11.61
N GLU A 186 -15.49 18.83 10.54
CA GLU A 186 -16.57 17.86 10.53
C GLU A 186 -16.03 16.43 10.77
N TYR A 187 -16.68 15.65 11.65
CA TYR A 187 -16.33 14.24 11.87
C TYR A 187 -16.57 13.43 10.60
N HIS A 188 -15.56 12.63 10.23
CA HIS A 188 -15.61 11.82 9.04
C HIS A 188 -15.71 10.33 9.34
N PHE A 189 -14.72 9.75 10.03
CA PHE A 189 -14.71 8.36 10.48
C PHE A 189 -13.79 8.14 11.68
N THR A 190 -13.83 6.92 12.22
CA THR A 190 -12.88 6.47 13.24
C THR A 190 -11.90 5.47 12.62
N ALA A 191 -10.61 5.79 12.67
CA ALA A 191 -9.53 4.87 12.34
C ALA A 191 -9.36 3.87 13.49
N ASP A 192 -9.71 2.61 13.24
CA ASP A 192 -9.60 1.51 14.19
C ASP A 192 -8.38 0.64 13.85
N PRO A 193 -7.34 0.58 14.68
CA PRO A 193 -6.15 -0.19 14.42
C PRO A 193 -6.30 -1.70 14.69
N HIS A 194 -7.50 -2.19 15.01
CA HIS A 194 -7.76 -3.59 15.34
C HIS A 194 -8.60 -4.32 14.28
N ILE A 195 -8.57 -3.88 13.02
CA ILE A 195 -9.39 -4.50 11.95
C ILE A 195 -8.91 -5.92 11.65
N ASN A 196 -7.61 -6.09 11.47
CA ASN A 196 -7.02 -7.39 11.10
C ASN A 196 -6.33 -8.09 12.27
N ASN A 197 -6.08 -7.39 13.37
CA ASN A 197 -5.44 -7.91 14.59
C ASN A 197 -4.03 -8.51 14.39
N TRP A 198 -3.30 -8.05 13.39
CA TRP A 198 -1.89 -8.36 13.21
C TRP A 198 -1.15 -7.12 12.69
N GLN A 199 0.14 -7.07 12.92
CA GLN A 199 0.94 -5.88 12.61
C GLN A 199 1.10 -5.71 11.11
N HIS A 200 0.50 -4.66 10.55
CA HIS A 200 0.64 -4.22 9.16
C HIS A 200 0.12 -2.79 8.99
N CYS A 201 0.00 -2.32 7.77
CA CYS A 201 -0.59 -1.01 7.48
C CYS A 201 -2.04 -1.12 7.01
N ASN A 202 -2.86 -0.15 7.41
CA ASN A 202 -4.18 0.11 6.86
C ASN A 202 -4.18 1.43 6.10
N ALA A 203 -4.78 1.45 4.91
CA ALA A 203 -4.95 2.64 4.12
C ALA A 203 -6.44 2.95 3.94
N VAL A 204 -6.87 4.15 4.33
CA VAL A 204 -8.27 4.59 4.21
C VAL A 204 -8.32 5.91 3.46
N ILE A 205 -9.18 5.99 2.45
CA ILE A 205 -9.42 7.23 1.71
C ILE A 205 -10.16 8.20 2.64
N ILE A 206 -9.56 9.37 2.89
CA ILE A 206 -10.22 10.46 3.62
C ILE A 206 -11.16 11.17 2.66
N PHE A 207 -10.66 11.60 1.50
CA PHE A 207 -11.48 12.17 0.43
C PHE A 207 -10.86 11.91 -0.94
N ASN A 208 -11.69 11.99 -1.99
CA ASN A 208 -11.28 11.86 -3.38
C ASN A 208 -12.18 12.75 -4.27
N ASN A 209 -11.79 14.01 -4.38
CA ASN A 209 -12.52 15.07 -5.08
C ASN A 209 -12.13 15.11 -6.57
N LYS A 210 -12.88 15.86 -7.37
CA LYS A 210 -12.58 16.08 -8.80
C LYS A 210 -11.52 17.18 -8.97
N THR A 211 -11.48 18.13 -8.06
CA THR A 211 -10.61 19.31 -8.07
C THR A 211 -9.75 19.33 -6.82
N SER A 212 -8.58 19.96 -6.91
CA SER A 212 -7.72 20.21 -5.78
C SER A 212 -8.26 21.40 -4.99
N GLU A 213 -8.44 21.21 -3.68
CA GLU A 213 -8.93 22.21 -2.74
C GLU A 213 -8.12 22.15 -1.46
N ASN A 214 -8.08 23.25 -0.72
CA ASN A 214 -7.39 23.28 0.58
C ASN A 214 -8.31 22.71 1.66
N HIS A 215 -7.82 21.69 2.36
CA HIS A 215 -8.54 21.03 3.45
C HIS A 215 -7.68 20.99 4.72
N VAL A 216 -8.35 21.06 5.85
CA VAL A 216 -7.75 20.81 7.17
C VAL A 216 -8.21 19.45 7.66
N VAL A 217 -7.28 18.50 7.78
CA VAL A 217 -7.53 17.17 8.31
C VAL A 217 -6.97 17.08 9.72
N ARG A 218 -7.81 16.77 10.69
CA ARG A 218 -7.44 16.58 12.08
C ARG A 218 -7.67 15.12 12.48
N ILE A 219 -6.65 14.52 13.06
CA ILE A 219 -6.68 13.17 13.63
C ILE A 219 -6.56 13.31 15.13
N GLU A 220 -7.60 12.92 15.86
CA GLU A 220 -7.67 13.07 17.30
C GLU A 220 -7.86 11.71 17.96
N ILE A 221 -7.02 11.40 18.95
CA ILE A 221 -7.14 10.16 19.71
C ILE A 221 -8.50 10.11 20.40
N ALA A 222 -9.18 8.96 20.29
CA ALA A 222 -10.44 8.75 21.00
C ALA A 222 -10.25 8.97 22.51
N GLU A 223 -11.22 9.60 23.16
CA GLU A 223 -11.08 10.04 24.56
C GLU A 223 -10.79 8.86 25.49
N GLU A 224 -11.41 7.73 25.24
CA GLU A 224 -11.23 6.47 25.97
C GLU A 224 -9.87 5.81 25.75
N ASP A 225 -9.12 6.23 24.72
CA ASP A 225 -7.85 5.63 24.31
C ASP A 225 -6.65 6.59 24.47
N ARG A 226 -6.83 7.71 25.20
CA ARG A 226 -5.78 8.73 25.39
C ARG A 226 -4.52 8.24 26.13
N ASP A 227 -4.60 7.11 26.80
CA ASP A 227 -3.48 6.45 27.46
C ASP A 227 -2.81 5.39 26.58
N LYS A 228 -3.27 5.20 25.33
CA LYS A 228 -2.75 4.25 24.37
C LYS A 228 -1.88 4.91 23.30
N GLN A 229 -1.44 4.11 22.36
CA GLN A 229 -0.64 4.53 21.20
C GLN A 229 -1.47 4.55 19.93
N PHE A 230 -1.15 5.44 19.00
CA PHE A 230 -1.65 5.42 17.63
C PHE A 230 -0.56 5.91 16.70
N THR A 231 -0.33 5.19 15.59
CA THR A 231 0.73 5.51 14.64
C THR A 231 0.16 5.86 13.28
N ILE A 232 0.38 7.11 12.85
CA ILE A 232 0.21 7.55 11.47
C ILE A 232 1.48 7.15 10.72
N LEU A 233 1.38 6.22 9.79
CA LEU A 233 2.49 5.74 8.98
C LEU A 233 2.84 6.74 7.88
N GLY A 234 1.84 7.44 7.37
CA GLY A 234 1.97 8.48 6.37
C GLY A 234 0.64 8.84 5.74
N PHE A 235 0.67 9.69 4.73
CA PHE A 235 -0.49 10.04 3.92
C PHE A 235 -0.17 9.82 2.44
N GLY A 236 -1.12 9.20 1.72
CA GLY A 236 -1.10 9.21 0.27
C GLY A 236 -1.88 10.42 -0.24
N TYR A 237 -1.31 11.23 -1.15
CA TYR A 237 -2.00 12.40 -1.69
C TYR A 237 -1.87 12.53 -3.19
N VAL A 238 -2.88 13.14 -3.83
CA VAL A 238 -2.88 13.52 -5.26
C VAL A 238 -3.21 15.01 -5.35
N LEU A 239 -2.37 15.76 -6.06
CA LEU A 239 -2.53 17.20 -6.29
C LEU A 239 -3.58 17.52 -7.34
#